data_e743d956a8bafa4c34bf1c96dcbc90ff
#
_entry.id   e743d956a8bafa4c34bf1c96dcbc90ff
#
_cell.length_a   1.000
_cell.length_b   1.000
_cell.length_c   1.000
_cell.angle_alpha   90.00
_cell.angle_beta   90.00
_cell.angle_gamma   90.00
#
_symmetry.space_group_name_H-M   'P 1'
#
loop_
_entity.id
_entity.type
_entity.pdbx_description
1 polymer ?
#
loop_
_entity_poly.entity_id
_entity_poly.type
_entity_poly.pdbx_seq_one_letter_code
_entity_poly.pdbx_strand_id
1 'polypeptide(L)'
;ELQEVVTFLKQPERFTSVGAQIPRGLLLVGPPGTGKTLLAKAIAGEAGVPFFSLSGSEFVEMFVGVGASRVRDLFKKAKENSPCLIFIDEIDAVGRQRGAGIGGGNDEREQTLNQLLTEMDGFEGNSGIIIIAATNRPDVLDSALMRPGRFDRQVTVDAPDINCLLYTSDAADDRV
;
A
#
# COMPACT_ATOMS: atom_id res chain seq x y z
N GLU A 1 7.04 -12.61 -6.63
CA GLU A 1 7.23 -11.35 -5.90
C GLU A 1 6.32 -11.23 -4.69
N LEU A 2 5.04 -11.55 -4.83
CA LEU A 2 4.11 -11.48 -3.70
C LEU A 2 4.44 -12.50 -2.62
N GLN A 3 4.99 -13.64 -3.01
CA GLN A 3 5.41 -14.66 -2.05
C GLN A 3 6.57 -14.17 -1.18
N GLU A 4 7.45 -13.36 -1.73
CA GLU A 4 8.54 -12.75 -0.95
C GLU A 4 7.98 -11.81 0.12
N VAL A 5 6.92 -11.08 -0.20
CA VAL A 5 6.25 -10.19 0.77
C VAL A 5 5.68 -11.00 1.92
N VAL A 6 5.00 -12.11 1.62
CA VAL A 6 4.45 -13.01 2.64
C VAL A 6 5.56 -13.53 3.53
N THR A 7 6.65 -14.01 2.94
CA THR A 7 7.79 -14.54 3.68
C THR A 7 8.41 -13.50 4.59
N PHE A 8 8.58 -12.27 4.08
CA PHE A 8 9.13 -11.17 4.87
C PHE A 8 8.22 -10.87 6.08
N LEU A 9 6.92 -10.78 5.87
CA LEU A 9 5.99 -10.46 6.95
C LEU A 9 5.95 -11.53 8.04
N LYS A 10 6.14 -12.79 7.66
CA LYS A 10 6.20 -13.88 8.63
C LYS A 10 7.46 -13.84 9.48
N GLN A 11 8.60 -13.51 8.87
CA GLN A 11 9.91 -13.52 9.54
C GLN A 11 10.75 -12.33 9.08
N PRO A 12 10.44 -11.11 9.53
CA PRO A 12 11.19 -9.92 9.08
C PRO A 12 12.68 -9.99 9.44
N GLU A 13 13.01 -10.57 10.56
CA GLU A 13 14.39 -10.66 11.06
C GLU A 13 15.29 -11.50 10.15
N ARG A 14 14.73 -12.48 9.48
CA ARG A 14 15.47 -13.37 8.59
C ARG A 14 16.06 -12.62 7.41
N PHE A 15 15.33 -11.64 6.88
CA PHE A 15 15.81 -10.83 5.76
C PHE A 15 16.85 -9.82 6.20
N THR A 16 16.70 -9.28 7.39
CA THR A 16 17.65 -8.31 7.93
C THR A 16 19.02 -8.95 8.17
N SER A 17 19.05 -10.17 8.67
CA SER A 17 20.30 -10.86 9.01
C SER A 17 21.14 -11.22 7.81
N VAL A 18 20.55 -11.38 6.63
CA VAL A 18 21.29 -11.68 5.39
C VAL A 18 21.55 -10.46 4.53
N GLY A 19 21.19 -9.26 5.01
CA GLY A 19 21.40 -8.01 4.28
C GLY A 19 20.54 -7.85 3.04
N ALA A 20 19.48 -8.63 2.91
CA ALA A 20 18.57 -8.51 1.77
C ALA A 20 17.81 -7.20 1.81
N GLN A 21 17.67 -6.56 0.64
CA GLN A 21 16.85 -5.38 0.53
C GLN A 21 15.38 -5.77 0.50
N ILE A 22 14.64 -5.26 1.45
CA ILE A 22 13.22 -5.52 1.58
C ILE A 22 12.45 -4.37 0.95
N PRO A 23 11.48 -4.64 0.05
CA PRO A 23 10.67 -3.56 -0.48
C PRO A 23 9.81 -2.97 0.64
N ARG A 24 9.86 -1.65 0.78
CA ARG A 24 9.00 -0.96 1.74
C ARG A 24 7.61 -0.75 1.18
N GLY A 25 7.52 -0.55 -0.13
CA GLY A 25 6.27 -0.28 -0.80
C GLY A 25 6.13 -1.04 -2.10
N LEU A 26 4.93 -1.53 -2.34
CA LEU A 26 4.56 -2.24 -3.54
C LEU A 26 3.35 -1.56 -4.17
N LEU A 27 3.41 -1.28 -5.46
CA LEU A 27 2.30 -0.68 -6.18
C LEU A 27 1.59 -1.74 -7.02
N LEU A 28 0.32 -1.97 -6.72
CA LEU A 28 -0.53 -2.84 -7.52
C LEU A 28 -1.23 -1.99 -8.58
N VAL A 29 -1.00 -2.33 -9.84
CA VAL A 29 -1.56 -1.61 -10.97
C VAL A 29 -2.53 -2.52 -11.70
N GLY A 30 -3.72 -2.02 -11.97
CA GLY A 30 -4.71 -2.78 -12.71
C GLY A 30 -6.03 -2.05 -12.80
N PRO A 31 -6.90 -2.48 -13.73
CA PRO A 31 -8.22 -1.86 -13.87
C PRO A 31 -9.07 -1.98 -12.61
N PRO A 32 -10.09 -1.12 -12.45
CA PRO A 32 -11.03 -1.26 -11.35
C PRO A 32 -11.72 -2.63 -11.39
N GLY A 33 -11.98 -3.20 -10.22
CA GLY A 33 -12.67 -4.47 -10.14
C GLY A 33 -11.81 -5.69 -10.39
N THR A 34 -10.48 -5.55 -10.42
CA THR A 34 -9.57 -6.70 -10.56
C THR A 34 -9.26 -7.37 -9.22
N GLY A 35 -9.82 -6.87 -8.11
CA GLY A 35 -9.64 -7.51 -6.81
C GLY A 35 -8.34 -7.18 -6.10
N LYS A 36 -7.77 -6.01 -6.35
CA LYS A 36 -6.51 -5.58 -5.71
C LYS A 36 -6.62 -5.58 -4.18
N THR A 37 -7.77 -5.16 -3.66
CA THR A 37 -8.03 -5.18 -2.21
C THR A 37 -8.03 -6.59 -1.66
N LEU A 38 -8.67 -7.52 -2.37
CA LEU A 38 -8.72 -8.93 -1.97
C LEU A 38 -7.33 -9.55 -1.97
N LEU A 39 -6.51 -9.18 -2.94
CA LEU A 39 -5.14 -9.67 -3.02
C LEU A 39 -4.33 -9.21 -1.81
N ALA A 40 -4.44 -7.94 -1.44
CA ALA A 40 -3.74 -7.41 -0.27
C ALA A 40 -4.20 -8.09 1.02
N LYS A 41 -5.51 -8.30 1.16
CA LYS A 41 -6.05 -9.02 2.32
C LYS A 41 -5.57 -10.45 2.37
N ALA A 42 -5.48 -11.12 1.22
CA ALA A 42 -5.00 -12.49 1.14
C ALA A 42 -3.53 -12.59 1.57
N ILE A 43 -2.71 -11.62 1.17
CA ILE A 43 -1.31 -11.57 1.57
C ILE A 43 -1.20 -11.44 3.10
N ALA A 44 -1.94 -10.53 3.71
CA ALA A 44 -1.92 -10.32 5.15
C ALA A 44 -2.43 -11.56 5.89
N GLY A 45 -3.50 -12.17 5.39
CA GLY A 45 -4.08 -13.37 5.98
C GLY A 45 -3.13 -14.56 5.91
N GLU A 46 -2.46 -14.76 4.78
CA GLU A 46 -1.48 -15.84 4.64
C GLU A 46 -0.28 -15.62 5.53
N ALA A 47 0.16 -14.39 5.69
CA ALA A 47 1.26 -14.04 6.57
C ALA A 47 0.87 -14.04 8.05
N GLY A 48 -0.42 -14.00 8.36
CA GLY A 48 -0.91 -13.98 9.74
C GLY A 48 -0.65 -12.66 10.45
N VAL A 49 -0.65 -11.54 9.71
CA VAL A 49 -0.37 -10.22 10.27
C VAL A 49 -1.59 -9.30 10.18
N PRO A 50 -1.66 -8.27 11.03
CA PRO A 50 -2.73 -7.28 10.94
C PRO A 50 -2.76 -6.57 9.60
N PHE A 51 -3.96 -6.22 9.17
CA PHE A 51 -4.21 -5.52 7.92
C PHE A 51 -4.87 -4.17 8.22
N PHE A 52 -4.22 -3.09 7.81
CA PHE A 52 -4.74 -1.75 7.95
C PHE A 52 -5.01 -1.19 6.56
N SER A 53 -6.17 -0.63 6.34
CA SER A 53 -6.52 -0.11 5.02
C SER A 53 -6.97 1.33 5.08
N LEU A 54 -6.73 2.03 3.98
CA LEU A 54 -7.07 3.42 3.80
C LEU A 54 -7.38 3.64 2.33
N SER A 55 -8.39 4.46 2.03
CA SER A 55 -8.69 4.81 0.65
C SER A 55 -8.34 6.26 0.38
N GLY A 56 -7.59 6.49 -0.70
CA GLY A 56 -7.22 7.84 -1.10
C GLY A 56 -8.42 8.72 -1.40
N SER A 57 -9.51 8.12 -1.88
CA SER A 57 -10.73 8.89 -2.18
C SER A 57 -11.36 9.49 -0.94
N GLU A 58 -11.15 8.90 0.23
CA GLU A 58 -11.67 9.45 1.48
C GLU A 58 -11.08 10.81 1.83
N PHE A 59 -9.88 11.10 1.34
CA PHE A 59 -9.19 12.36 1.65
C PHE A 59 -9.66 13.53 0.79
N VAL A 60 -10.32 13.26 -0.32
CA VAL A 60 -10.73 14.31 -1.25
C VAL A 60 -11.83 15.18 -0.67
N GLU A 61 -12.64 14.63 0.23
CA GLU A 61 -13.79 15.31 0.82
C GLU A 61 -13.53 15.82 2.25
N MET A 62 -12.30 15.71 2.73
CA MET A 62 -11.98 16.08 4.11
C MET A 62 -11.57 17.53 4.25
N PHE A 63 -11.72 18.07 5.47
CA PHE A 63 -11.21 19.39 5.82
C PHE A 63 -9.67 19.39 5.82
N VAL A 64 -9.10 20.58 5.61
CA VAL A 64 -7.65 20.76 5.54
C VAL A 64 -6.98 20.20 6.82
N GLY A 65 -5.96 19.39 6.62
CA GLY A 65 -5.17 18.78 7.69
C GLY A 65 -5.72 17.47 8.23
N VAL A 66 -6.97 17.13 7.96
CA VAL A 66 -7.56 15.88 8.47
C VAL A 66 -6.96 14.68 7.78
N GLY A 67 -6.72 14.77 6.46
CA GLY A 67 -6.08 13.69 5.72
C GLY A 67 -4.68 13.36 6.23
N ALA A 68 -3.85 14.36 6.45
CA ALA A 68 -2.51 14.19 6.98
C ALA A 68 -2.54 13.58 8.39
N SER A 69 -3.47 14.03 9.23
CA SER A 69 -3.64 13.51 10.57
C SER A 69 -4.02 12.03 10.55
N ARG A 70 -4.92 11.63 9.65
CA ARG A 70 -5.31 10.22 9.50
C ARG A 70 -4.16 9.35 9.04
N VAL A 71 -3.33 9.85 8.13
CA VAL A 71 -2.13 9.14 7.70
C VAL A 71 -1.20 8.92 8.90
N ARG A 72 -0.95 9.95 9.69
CA ARG A 72 -0.10 9.82 10.88
C ARG A 72 -0.64 8.78 11.86
N ASP A 73 -1.93 8.83 12.13
CA ASP A 73 -2.58 7.90 13.06
C ASP A 73 -2.50 6.47 12.57
N LEU A 74 -2.71 6.26 11.27
CA LEU A 74 -2.61 4.94 10.66
C LEU A 74 -1.19 4.36 10.81
N PHE A 75 -0.17 5.16 10.52
CA PHE A 75 1.22 4.71 10.61
C PHE A 75 1.65 4.50 12.05
N LYS A 76 1.17 5.31 12.98
CA LYS A 76 1.42 5.11 14.39
C LYS A 76 0.85 3.76 14.85
N LYS A 77 -0.38 3.47 14.47
CA LYS A 77 -1.03 2.21 14.79
C LYS A 77 -0.28 1.03 14.18
N ALA A 78 0.19 1.17 12.95
CA ALA A 78 0.96 0.14 12.28
C ALA A 78 2.27 -0.14 13.02
N LYS A 79 2.97 0.89 13.45
CA LYS A 79 4.21 0.73 14.20
C LYS A 79 4.00 0.00 15.52
N GLU A 80 2.88 0.23 16.18
CA GLU A 80 2.53 -0.43 17.43
C GLU A 80 2.14 -1.90 17.23
N ASN A 81 1.76 -2.28 16.01
CA ASN A 81 1.28 -3.61 15.68
C ASN A 81 2.14 -4.32 14.64
N SER A 82 3.41 -3.92 14.49
CA SER A 82 4.30 -4.57 13.53
C SER A 82 4.64 -6.01 13.99
N PRO A 83 4.85 -6.97 13.09
CA PRO A 83 4.73 -6.82 11.64
C PRO A 83 3.29 -6.67 11.17
N CYS A 84 3.07 -5.88 10.13
CA CYS A 84 1.74 -5.65 9.59
C CYS A 84 1.80 -5.19 8.13
N LEU A 85 0.62 -5.13 7.52
CA LEU A 85 0.48 -4.66 6.15
C LEU A 85 -0.46 -3.46 6.13
N ILE A 86 -0.03 -2.37 5.49
CA ILE A 86 -0.85 -1.20 5.23
C ILE A 86 -1.26 -1.22 3.77
N PHE A 87 -2.54 -1.12 3.49
CA PHE A 87 -3.07 -1.06 2.14
C PHE A 87 -3.70 0.29 1.88
N ILE A 88 -3.25 0.97 0.81
CA ILE A 88 -3.78 2.27 0.40
C ILE A 88 -4.43 2.11 -0.95
N ASP A 89 -5.76 2.06 -0.97
CA ASP A 89 -6.51 1.96 -2.22
C ASP A 89 -6.65 3.34 -2.85
N GLU A 90 -6.80 3.36 -4.17
CA GLU A 90 -6.99 4.59 -4.93
C GLU A 90 -5.95 5.66 -4.60
N ILE A 91 -4.68 5.26 -4.59
CA ILE A 91 -3.61 6.20 -4.24
C ILE A 91 -3.50 7.38 -5.21
N ASP A 92 -3.98 7.21 -6.42
CA ASP A 92 -4.02 8.29 -7.41
C ASP A 92 -4.91 9.45 -6.99
N ALA A 93 -5.83 9.25 -6.06
CA ALA A 93 -6.66 10.34 -5.55
C ALA A 93 -5.83 11.38 -4.77
N VAL A 94 -4.76 10.95 -4.08
CA VAL A 94 -3.89 11.86 -3.33
C VAL A 94 -2.51 11.99 -3.93
N GLY A 95 -2.09 11.03 -4.74
CA GLY A 95 -0.75 10.95 -5.28
C GLY A 95 -0.57 11.51 -6.69
N ARG A 96 -1.48 12.35 -7.16
CA ARG A 96 -1.37 12.91 -8.51
C ARG A 96 -0.22 13.90 -8.63
N GLN A 97 0.32 14.01 -9.84
CA GLN A 97 1.40 14.94 -10.16
C GLN A 97 1.03 16.36 -9.76
N ARG A 98 2.03 17.04 -9.20
CA ARG A 98 1.88 18.43 -8.78
C ARG A 98 2.05 19.37 -9.96
N GLY A 99 1.52 20.58 -9.83
CA GLY A 99 1.87 21.69 -10.68
C GLY A 99 0.91 22.05 -11.79
N ALA A 100 -0.10 21.23 -12.05
CA ALA A 100 -1.10 21.56 -13.05
C ALA A 100 -2.39 22.08 -12.44
N GLY A 101 -2.45 22.16 -11.12
CA GLY A 101 -3.69 22.47 -10.42
C GLY A 101 -3.84 23.93 -10.09
N ILE A 102 -4.80 24.53 -10.69
CA ILE A 102 -5.24 25.87 -10.33
C ILE A 102 -6.51 25.71 -9.51
N GLY A 103 -6.36 25.63 -8.20
CA GLY A 103 -7.54 25.49 -7.35
C GLY A 103 -7.22 25.08 -5.93
N GLY A 104 -8.01 25.56 -4.99
CA GLY A 104 -7.80 25.40 -3.56
C GLY A 104 -7.94 23.97 -3.03
N GLY A 105 -8.40 23.02 -3.83
CA GLY A 105 -8.50 21.62 -3.41
C GLY A 105 -7.18 20.84 -3.46
N ASN A 106 -6.13 21.43 -4.04
CA ASN A 106 -4.84 20.77 -4.21
C ASN A 106 -3.99 20.81 -2.95
N ASP A 107 -4.18 21.80 -2.09
CA ASP A 107 -3.39 21.96 -0.88
C ASP A 107 -3.56 20.76 0.07
N GLU A 108 -4.76 20.27 0.21
CA GLU A 108 -5.05 19.14 1.07
C GLU A 108 -4.45 17.84 0.54
N ARG A 109 -4.55 17.63 -0.76
CA ARG A 109 -3.92 16.48 -1.41
C ARG A 109 -2.40 16.52 -1.23
N GLU A 110 -1.80 17.69 -1.40
CA GLU A 110 -0.36 17.84 -1.22
C GLU A 110 0.06 17.58 0.22
N GLN A 111 -0.69 18.07 1.19
CA GLN A 111 -0.40 17.84 2.60
C GLN A 111 -0.51 16.36 2.94
N THR A 112 -1.53 15.69 2.45
CA THR A 112 -1.72 14.26 2.68
C THR A 112 -0.62 13.45 2.01
N LEU A 113 -0.28 13.78 0.77
CA LEU A 113 0.81 13.12 0.06
C LEU A 113 2.14 13.31 0.78
N ASN A 114 2.45 14.55 1.19
CA ASN A 114 3.69 14.85 1.89
C ASN A 114 3.77 14.09 3.21
N GLN A 115 2.67 13.98 3.93
CA GLN A 115 2.64 13.22 5.17
C GLN A 115 2.88 11.73 4.91
N LEU A 116 2.27 11.19 3.85
CA LEU A 116 2.49 9.81 3.46
C LEU A 116 3.97 9.55 3.14
N LEU A 117 4.58 10.42 2.35
CA LEU A 117 6.00 10.29 2.00
C LEU A 117 6.89 10.40 3.23
N THR A 118 6.59 11.32 4.14
CA THR A 118 7.33 11.49 5.38
C THR A 118 7.26 10.23 6.24
N GLU A 119 6.08 9.65 6.37
CA GLU A 119 5.90 8.43 7.15
C GLU A 119 6.62 7.25 6.53
N MET A 120 6.58 7.11 5.21
CA MET A 120 7.30 6.04 4.51
C MET A 120 8.81 6.17 4.69
N ASP A 121 9.32 7.39 4.59
CA ASP A 121 10.75 7.64 4.75
C ASP A 121 11.22 7.45 6.20
N GLY A 122 10.31 7.58 7.15
CA GLY A 122 10.60 7.41 8.57
C GLY A 122 10.69 5.96 9.05
N PHE A 123 10.34 4.99 8.21
CA PHE A 123 10.46 3.59 8.58
C PHE A 123 11.90 3.12 8.52
N GLU A 124 12.30 2.41 9.54
CA GLU A 124 13.53 1.63 9.47
C GLU A 124 13.28 0.35 8.66
N GLY A 125 14.31 -0.10 7.94
CA GLY A 125 14.15 -1.23 7.03
C GLY A 125 13.77 -2.55 7.70
N ASN A 126 13.88 -2.64 9.02
CA ASN A 126 13.56 -3.84 9.79
C ASN A 126 12.28 -3.73 10.61
N SER A 127 11.44 -2.72 10.34
CA SER A 127 10.23 -2.50 11.12
C SER A 127 9.16 -3.57 10.94
N GLY A 128 9.25 -4.36 9.86
CA GLY A 128 8.27 -5.39 9.59
C GLY A 128 6.97 -4.84 8.98
N ILE A 129 6.99 -3.63 8.49
CA ILE A 129 5.81 -3.00 7.88
C ILE A 129 6.01 -2.95 6.37
N ILE A 130 5.01 -3.44 5.64
CA ILE A 130 4.96 -3.31 4.18
C ILE A 130 3.72 -2.50 3.81
N ILE A 131 3.92 -1.59 2.87
CA ILE A 131 2.84 -0.75 2.36
C ILE A 131 2.53 -1.19 0.93
N ILE A 132 1.28 -1.54 0.69
CA ILE A 132 0.80 -1.86 -0.66
C ILE A 132 -0.18 -0.77 -1.06
N ALA A 133 0.09 -0.10 -2.17
CA ALA A 133 -0.83 0.87 -2.74
C ALA A 133 -1.43 0.30 -4.02
N ALA A 134 -2.64 0.72 -4.32
CA ALA A 134 -3.33 0.27 -5.53
C ALA A 134 -3.78 1.46 -6.35
N THR A 135 -3.65 1.34 -7.67
CA THR A 135 -4.14 2.35 -8.61
C THR A 135 -4.53 1.72 -9.93
N ASN A 136 -5.51 2.31 -10.59
CA ASN A 136 -5.81 1.99 -11.98
C ASN A 136 -5.18 3.00 -12.95
N ARG A 137 -4.52 4.03 -12.43
CA ARG A 137 -3.95 5.13 -13.20
C ARG A 137 -2.52 5.43 -12.78
N PRO A 138 -1.56 4.53 -13.07
CA PRO A 138 -0.16 4.78 -12.69
C PRO A 138 0.46 5.97 -13.41
N ASP A 139 -0.08 6.33 -14.57
CA ASP A 139 0.42 7.42 -15.39
C ASP A 139 0.24 8.81 -14.76
N VAL A 140 -0.72 8.97 -13.84
CA VAL A 140 -0.98 10.26 -13.20
C VAL A 140 -0.27 10.43 -11.86
N LEU A 141 0.42 9.40 -11.37
CA LEU A 141 1.09 9.46 -10.07
C LEU A 141 2.31 10.38 -10.08
N ASP A 142 2.49 11.07 -8.96
CA ASP A 142 3.69 11.88 -8.75
C ASP A 142 4.93 10.99 -8.71
N SER A 143 5.98 11.38 -9.42
CA SER A 143 7.23 10.61 -9.47
C SER A 143 7.87 10.43 -8.10
N ALA A 144 7.57 11.31 -7.15
CA ALA A 144 8.07 11.19 -5.79
C ALA A 144 7.64 9.89 -5.10
N LEU A 145 6.45 9.37 -5.46
CA LEU A 145 5.96 8.11 -4.91
C LEU A 145 6.76 6.90 -5.39
N MET A 146 7.36 7.01 -6.57
CA MET A 146 8.05 5.91 -7.24
C MET A 146 9.54 5.87 -6.97
N ARG A 147 10.05 6.74 -6.11
CA ARG A 147 11.46 6.78 -5.77
C ARG A 147 11.90 5.55 -4.99
N PRO A 148 13.20 5.18 -5.04
CA PRO A 148 13.72 4.09 -4.22
C PRO A 148 13.40 4.29 -2.74
N GLY A 149 12.99 3.21 -2.08
CA GLY A 149 12.58 3.25 -0.69
C GLY A 149 11.11 3.57 -0.47
N ARG A 150 10.39 3.89 -1.55
CA ARG A 150 8.94 4.11 -1.53
C ARG A 150 8.26 3.02 -2.35
N PHE A 151 7.35 3.36 -3.25
CA PHE A 151 6.70 2.36 -4.12
C PHE A 151 7.61 2.08 -5.32
N ASP A 152 8.74 1.46 -5.07
CA ASP A 152 9.75 1.21 -6.08
C ASP A 152 9.54 -0.10 -6.84
N ARG A 153 8.56 -0.90 -6.45
CA ARG A 153 8.16 -2.10 -7.18
C ARG A 153 6.72 -1.99 -7.63
N GLN A 154 6.49 -2.40 -8.87
CA GLN A 154 5.13 -2.43 -9.44
C GLN A 154 4.77 -3.85 -9.82
N VAL A 155 3.54 -4.23 -9.53
CA VAL A 155 2.96 -5.50 -9.94
C VAL A 155 1.67 -5.20 -10.68
N THR A 156 1.57 -5.66 -11.91
CA THR A 156 0.34 -5.55 -12.69
C THR A 156 -0.60 -6.69 -12.32
N VAL A 157 -1.83 -6.34 -11.99
CA VAL A 157 -2.85 -7.30 -11.59
C VAL A 157 -3.89 -7.39 -12.67
N ASP A 158 -3.99 -8.55 -13.29
CA ASP A 158 -5.00 -8.82 -14.32
C ASP A 158 -6.14 -9.65 -13.73
N ALA A 159 -7.32 -9.53 -14.33
CA ALA A 159 -8.49 -10.29 -13.88
C ALA A 159 -8.24 -11.81 -13.82
N PRO A 160 -7.54 -12.45 -14.79
CA PRO A 160 -7.25 -13.88 -14.73
C PRO A 160 -6.43 -14.29 -13.50
N ASP A 161 -5.47 -13.48 -13.06
CA ASP A 161 -4.65 -13.78 -11.89
C ASP A 161 -5.47 -13.83 -10.62
N ILE A 162 -6.40 -12.89 -10.48
CA ILE A 162 -7.33 -12.84 -9.36
C ILE A 162 -8.27 -14.04 -9.38
N ASN A 163 -8.79 -14.39 -10.53
CA ASN A 163 -9.69 -15.53 -10.66
C ASN A 163 -9.00 -16.83 -10.26
N CYS A 164 -7.73 -16.99 -10.61
CA CYS A 164 -6.95 -18.16 -10.18
C CYS A 164 -6.78 -18.21 -8.67
N LEU A 165 -6.50 -17.07 -8.03
CA LEU A 165 -6.36 -17.01 -6.58
C LEU A 165 -7.69 -17.29 -5.87
N LEU A 166 -8.77 -16.68 -6.34
CA LEU A 166 -10.10 -16.88 -5.78
C LEU A 166 -10.54 -18.33 -5.94
N TYR A 167 -10.29 -18.93 -7.09
CA TYR A 167 -10.63 -20.32 -7.34
C TYR A 167 -9.89 -21.26 -6.37
N THR A 168 -8.60 -21.00 -6.13
CA THR A 168 -7.82 -21.79 -5.21
C THR A 168 -8.32 -21.64 -3.77
N SER A 169 -8.68 -20.42 -3.38
CA SER A 169 -9.22 -20.13 -2.06
C SER A 169 -10.59 -20.77 -1.85
N ASP A 170 -11.47 -20.65 -2.84
CA ASP A 170 -12.81 -21.25 -2.79
C ASP A 170 -12.74 -22.77 -2.74
N ALA A 171 -11.84 -23.37 -3.48
CA ALA A 171 -11.63 -24.81 -3.46
C ALA A 171 -11.14 -25.29 -2.09
N ALA A 172 -10.37 -24.49 -1.38
CA ALA A 172 -9.94 -24.78 -0.03
C ALA A 172 -11.09 -24.66 0.97
N ASP A 173 -11.96 -23.66 0.79
CA ASP A 173 -13.15 -23.45 1.63
C ASP A 173 -14.19 -24.53 1.44
N ASP A 174 -14.37 -25.02 0.24
CA ASP A 174 -15.33 -26.08 -0.09
C ASP A 174 -14.97 -27.43 0.54
N ARG A 175 -13.80 -27.57 1.08
CA ARG A 175 -13.35 -28.80 1.73
C ARG A 175 -13.70 -28.88 3.22
N VAL A 176 -14.33 -27.85 3.72
CA VAL A 176 -14.72 -27.82 5.14
C VAL A 176 -16.03 -28.58 5.40
#